data_522ef0887216e42035eca9dc27c1049b
#
_entry.id   522ef0887216e42035eca9dc27c1049b
#
_cell.length_a   1.000
_cell.length_b   1.000
_cell.length_c   1.000
_cell.angle_alpha   90.00
_cell.angle_beta   90.00
_cell.angle_gamma   90.00
#
_symmetry.space_group_name_H-M   'P 1'
#
loop_
_entity.id
_entity.type
_entity.pdbx_description
1 polymer ?
#
loop_
_entity_poly.entity_id
_entity_poly.type
_entity_poly.pdbx_seq_one_letter_code
_entity_poly.pdbx_strand_id
1 'polypeptide(L)'
;ENKPIAQGSHSWENQLVDGLWTYSVEAIWHGLQDCYADLRSNVKKLYDTEIETLAAIGVSAMMHGYMAFNKEEEILVPFRTWRNTNTGPAAAALSELFVYNIPLRWSISHLYQAILDNEEHVSNIDYLTTLAGFIHWQITGQKVLGIGDASGMLPIDPATKNYSAEMIAKFDKLVAPKGYPWKLTDILPKVLPAGENAGFLTPELS
;
A
#
# COMPACT_ATOMS: atom_id res chain seq x y z
N GLU A 1 -29.47 5.06 11.34
CA GLU A 1 -28.13 5.43 11.79
C GLU A 1 -27.21 4.23 11.67
N ASN A 2 -26.06 4.42 11.01
CA ASN A 2 -25.04 3.35 10.88
C ASN A 2 -24.29 3.22 12.20
N LYS A 3 -24.62 2.19 12.99
CA LYS A 3 -23.92 1.87 14.24
C LYS A 3 -23.13 0.58 14.06
N PRO A 4 -21.87 0.51 14.56
CA PRO A 4 -21.16 -0.76 14.65
C PRO A 4 -21.99 -1.75 15.47
N ILE A 5 -22.21 -2.95 14.94
CA ILE A 5 -22.99 -4.00 15.61
C ILE A 5 -22.10 -5.02 16.31
N ALA A 6 -20.91 -5.26 15.77
CA ALA A 6 -19.88 -6.10 16.34
C ALA A 6 -18.50 -5.67 15.83
N GLN A 7 -17.47 -6.12 16.52
CA GLN A 7 -16.08 -5.96 16.10
C GLN A 7 -15.28 -7.22 16.43
N GLY A 8 -14.20 -7.44 15.71
CA GLY A 8 -13.15 -8.39 16.01
C GLY A 8 -11.81 -7.68 16.07
N SER A 9 -10.85 -8.24 16.77
CA SER A 9 -9.55 -7.65 16.99
C SER A 9 -8.44 -8.69 17.00
N HIS A 10 -7.25 -8.23 16.61
CA HIS A 10 -5.99 -8.95 16.79
C HIS A 10 -4.98 -7.96 17.34
N SER A 11 -4.25 -8.34 18.38
CA SER A 11 -3.17 -7.52 18.94
C SER A 11 -1.84 -8.00 18.42
N TRP A 12 -1.08 -7.11 17.84
CA TRP A 12 0.28 -7.39 17.41
C TRP A 12 1.25 -6.30 17.87
N GLU A 13 2.53 -6.65 17.92
CA GLU A 13 3.58 -5.72 18.28
C GLU A 13 4.31 -5.20 17.06
N ASN A 14 4.86 -3.98 17.17
CA ASN A 14 5.74 -3.46 16.13
C ASN A 14 7.02 -4.30 16.05
N GLN A 15 7.42 -4.69 14.86
CA GLN A 15 8.59 -5.50 14.61
C GLN A 15 9.73 -4.65 14.07
N LEU A 16 10.88 -4.69 14.77
CA LEU A 16 12.14 -4.12 14.29
C LEU A 16 13.08 -5.27 13.97
N VAL A 17 13.33 -5.50 12.70
CA VAL A 17 14.18 -6.58 12.19
C VAL A 17 15.33 -5.95 11.41
N ASP A 18 16.57 -6.21 11.81
CA ASP A 18 17.80 -5.68 11.20
C ASP A 18 17.77 -4.14 11.00
N GLY A 19 17.19 -3.44 11.98
CA GLY A 19 17.05 -1.98 11.94
C GLY A 19 15.91 -1.46 11.08
N LEU A 20 15.06 -2.34 10.53
CA LEU A 20 13.90 -2.01 9.72
C LEU A 20 12.59 -2.25 10.48
N TRP A 21 11.74 -1.24 10.59
CA TRP A 21 10.37 -1.40 11.06
C TRP A 21 9.53 -2.08 9.96
N THR A 22 9.12 -3.30 10.22
CA THR A 22 8.45 -4.17 9.25
C THR A 22 7.35 -5.01 9.89
N TYR A 23 6.59 -5.71 9.05
CA TYR A 23 5.73 -6.85 9.36
C TYR A 23 5.89 -7.87 8.24
N SER A 24 5.97 -9.15 8.57
CA SER A 24 5.95 -10.18 7.53
C SER A 24 4.55 -10.30 6.90
N VAL A 25 4.49 -10.77 5.67
CA VAL A 25 3.23 -11.03 4.96
C VAL A 25 2.39 -12.05 5.73
N GLU A 26 3.02 -13.07 6.29
CA GLU A 26 2.38 -14.10 7.12
C GLU A 26 1.74 -13.49 8.37
N ALA A 27 2.46 -12.58 9.06
CA ALA A 27 1.92 -11.91 10.25
C ALA A 27 0.70 -11.03 9.90
N ILE A 28 0.74 -10.33 8.75
CA ILE A 28 -0.37 -9.52 8.25
C ILE A 28 -1.61 -10.40 8.02
N TRP A 29 -1.45 -11.54 7.32
CA TRP A 29 -2.55 -12.46 7.03
C TRP A 29 -3.09 -13.12 8.28
N HIS A 30 -2.22 -13.60 9.17
CA HIS A 30 -2.63 -14.18 10.45
C HIS A 30 -3.47 -13.18 11.27
N GLY A 31 -3.00 -11.93 11.38
CA GLY A 31 -3.73 -10.89 12.09
C GLY A 31 -5.10 -10.59 11.47
N LEU A 32 -5.23 -10.58 10.15
CA LEU A 32 -6.50 -10.38 9.46
C LEU A 32 -7.46 -11.55 9.70
N GLN A 33 -6.98 -12.80 9.62
CA GLN A 33 -7.76 -13.99 9.87
C GLN A 33 -8.25 -14.05 11.32
N ASP A 34 -7.40 -13.74 12.29
CA ASP A 34 -7.77 -13.67 13.71
C ASP A 34 -8.85 -12.61 13.97
N CYS A 35 -8.68 -11.40 13.40
CA CYS A 35 -9.69 -10.35 13.49
C CYS A 35 -11.05 -10.82 12.97
N TYR A 36 -11.06 -11.49 11.82
CA TYR A 36 -12.31 -11.97 11.23
C TYR A 36 -12.94 -13.11 12.04
N ALA A 37 -12.12 -14.04 12.55
CA ALA A 37 -12.58 -15.12 13.42
C ALA A 37 -13.18 -14.58 14.73
N ASP A 38 -12.53 -13.58 15.35
CA ASP A 38 -13.06 -12.92 16.55
C ASP A 38 -14.37 -12.17 16.24
N LEU A 39 -14.45 -11.45 15.09
CA LEU A 39 -15.69 -10.81 14.64
C LEU A 39 -16.83 -11.82 14.50
N ARG A 40 -16.61 -12.95 13.82
CA ARG A 40 -17.62 -14.01 13.66
C ARG A 40 -18.09 -14.56 15.01
N SER A 41 -17.16 -14.82 15.93
CA SER A 41 -17.44 -15.27 17.28
C SER A 41 -18.31 -14.27 18.04
N ASN A 42 -18.01 -12.98 17.95
CA ASN A 42 -18.75 -11.92 18.61
C ASN A 42 -20.16 -11.73 18.02
N VAL A 43 -20.31 -11.84 16.69
CA VAL A 43 -21.64 -11.84 16.04
C VAL A 43 -22.49 -13.03 16.52
N LYS A 44 -21.90 -14.24 16.56
CA LYS A 44 -22.59 -15.42 17.05
C LYS A 44 -23.05 -15.26 18.49
N LYS A 45 -22.18 -14.74 19.36
CA LYS A 45 -22.50 -14.49 20.77
C LYS A 45 -23.61 -13.46 20.99
N LEU A 46 -23.60 -12.37 20.23
CA LEU A 46 -24.51 -11.23 20.41
C LEU A 46 -25.87 -11.45 19.75
N TYR A 47 -25.91 -12.16 18.63
CA TYR A 47 -27.08 -12.21 17.76
C TYR A 47 -27.56 -13.64 17.46
N ASP A 48 -26.86 -14.67 17.96
CA ASP A 48 -27.11 -16.10 17.67
C ASP A 48 -27.22 -16.38 16.15
N THR A 49 -26.38 -15.69 15.35
CA THR A 49 -26.35 -15.82 13.89
C THR A 49 -24.93 -15.97 13.37
N GLU A 50 -24.79 -16.49 12.18
CA GLU A 50 -23.50 -16.57 11.46
C GLU A 50 -23.40 -15.48 10.39
N ILE A 51 -22.17 -15.04 10.09
CA ILE A 51 -21.90 -14.18 8.92
C ILE A 51 -21.79 -15.12 7.72
N GLU A 52 -22.79 -15.11 6.83
CA GLU A 52 -22.80 -15.90 5.61
C GLU A 52 -22.38 -15.06 4.39
N THR A 53 -22.73 -13.77 4.38
CA THR A 53 -22.44 -12.86 3.28
C THR A 53 -22.10 -11.47 3.80
N LEU A 54 -21.31 -10.74 3.02
CA LEU A 54 -21.00 -9.33 3.26
C LEU A 54 -21.49 -8.50 2.09
N ALA A 55 -22.27 -7.46 2.34
CA ALA A 55 -22.73 -6.54 1.31
C ALA A 55 -21.60 -5.69 0.73
N ALA A 56 -20.60 -5.36 1.54
CA ALA A 56 -19.41 -4.62 1.13
C ALA A 56 -18.27 -4.82 2.13
N ILE A 57 -17.05 -4.69 1.65
CA ILE A 57 -15.82 -4.68 2.45
C ILE A 57 -15.06 -3.40 2.14
N GLY A 58 -14.61 -2.69 3.16
CA GLY A 58 -13.70 -1.57 3.05
C GLY A 58 -12.39 -1.88 3.77
N VAL A 59 -11.27 -1.64 3.10
CA VAL A 59 -9.94 -1.79 3.68
C VAL A 59 -9.40 -0.42 4.07
N SER A 60 -9.04 -0.26 5.35
CA SER A 60 -8.32 0.91 5.85
C SER A 60 -7.09 0.40 6.59
N ALA A 61 -5.92 0.66 6.05
CA ALA A 61 -4.64 0.25 6.60
C ALA A 61 -3.58 1.34 6.40
N MET A 62 -2.28 1.02 6.55
CA MET A 62 -1.22 2.01 6.33
C MET A 62 -1.24 2.48 4.87
N MET A 63 -1.48 3.78 4.68
CA MET A 63 -1.44 4.45 3.38
C MET A 63 -0.02 4.87 2.96
N HIS A 64 0.96 4.65 3.82
CA HIS A 64 2.36 4.98 3.62
C HIS A 64 3.22 3.75 3.76
N GLY A 65 4.46 3.82 3.27
CA GLY A 65 5.42 2.74 3.31
C GLY A 65 5.70 2.19 1.92
N TYR A 66 6.33 1.01 1.87
CA TYR A 66 6.89 0.50 0.64
C TYR A 66 6.75 -1.02 0.58
N MET A 67 5.91 -1.50 -0.32
CA MET A 67 5.76 -2.90 -0.69
C MET A 67 6.00 -3.02 -2.20
N ALA A 68 7.11 -3.61 -2.58
CA ALA A 68 7.53 -3.77 -3.97
C ALA A 68 7.47 -5.25 -4.38
N PHE A 69 6.90 -5.51 -5.54
CA PHE A 69 6.65 -6.85 -6.07
C PHE A 69 7.25 -7.00 -7.48
N ASN A 70 7.71 -8.20 -7.80
CA ASN A 70 8.14 -8.57 -9.14
C ASN A 70 6.95 -9.01 -10.03
N LYS A 71 7.23 -9.44 -11.27
CA LYS A 71 6.22 -9.93 -12.21
C LYS A 71 5.52 -11.21 -11.78
N GLU A 72 6.20 -12.01 -10.97
CA GLU A 72 5.71 -13.24 -10.37
C GLU A 72 4.89 -12.98 -9.09
N GLU A 73 4.65 -11.67 -8.79
CA GLU A 73 3.89 -11.21 -7.62
C GLU A 73 4.55 -11.54 -6.26
N GLU A 74 5.85 -11.81 -6.27
CA GLU A 74 6.64 -12.04 -5.07
C GLU A 74 7.15 -10.71 -4.49
N ILE A 75 7.13 -10.59 -3.17
CA ILE A 75 7.67 -9.40 -2.48
C ILE A 75 9.20 -9.39 -2.60
N LEU A 76 9.74 -8.31 -3.13
CA LEU A 76 11.16 -8.17 -3.46
C LEU A 76 12.03 -7.87 -2.24
N VAL A 77 11.49 -7.17 -1.27
CA VAL A 77 12.16 -6.78 -0.03
C VAL A 77 11.16 -6.77 1.12
N PRO A 78 11.60 -6.87 2.40
CA PRO A 78 10.70 -6.73 3.53
C PRO A 78 9.89 -5.45 3.47
N PHE A 79 8.62 -5.51 3.84
CA PHE A 79 7.74 -4.36 3.92
C PHE A 79 8.36 -3.25 4.78
N ARG A 80 8.54 -2.05 4.23
CA ARG A 80 9.03 -0.86 4.93
C ARG A 80 7.85 -0.03 5.40
N THR A 81 7.59 -0.04 6.69
CA THR A 81 6.48 0.72 7.27
C THR A 81 6.78 2.22 7.31
N TRP A 82 5.75 3.02 7.57
CA TRP A 82 5.87 4.48 7.75
C TRP A 82 6.80 4.92 8.90
N ARG A 83 7.19 3.99 9.78
CA ARG A 83 8.11 4.25 10.91
C ARG A 83 9.57 4.38 10.48
N ASN A 84 9.91 3.93 9.29
CA ASN A 84 11.26 4.04 8.76
C ASN A 84 11.55 5.49 8.36
N THR A 85 12.63 6.05 8.89
CA THR A 85 13.02 7.46 8.69
C THR A 85 14.32 7.62 7.91
N ASN A 86 14.85 6.53 7.36
CA ASN A 86 16.10 6.49 6.60
C ASN A 86 15.99 7.12 5.19
N THR A 87 14.82 7.62 4.80
CA THR A 87 14.51 8.21 3.49
C THR A 87 14.77 9.73 3.40
N GLY A 88 15.50 10.29 4.37
CA GLY A 88 15.76 11.72 4.44
C GLY A 88 16.39 12.33 3.18
N PRO A 89 17.50 11.76 2.66
CA PRO A 89 18.12 12.23 1.42
C PRO A 89 17.18 12.23 0.22
N ALA A 90 16.40 11.15 0.05
CA ALA A 90 15.43 11.03 -1.04
C ALA A 90 14.29 12.05 -0.91
N ALA A 91 13.72 12.20 0.28
CA ALA A 91 12.63 13.14 0.53
C ALA A 91 13.05 14.60 0.28
N ALA A 92 14.28 14.98 0.69
CA ALA A 92 14.83 16.30 0.45
C ALA A 92 15.00 16.57 -1.06
N ALA A 93 15.65 15.65 -1.79
CA ALA A 93 15.87 15.79 -3.22
C ALA A 93 14.57 15.85 -4.03
N LEU A 94 13.58 15.00 -3.67
CA LEU A 94 12.28 15.00 -4.33
C LEU A 94 11.46 16.27 -4.00
N SER A 95 11.56 16.77 -2.77
CA SER A 95 10.89 18.03 -2.40
C SER A 95 11.43 19.22 -3.19
N GLU A 96 12.74 19.28 -3.40
CA GLU A 96 13.37 20.29 -4.26
C GLU A 96 12.92 20.14 -5.72
N LEU A 97 13.00 18.92 -6.28
CA LEU A 97 12.63 18.62 -7.66
C LEU A 97 11.17 18.97 -7.98
N PHE A 98 10.27 18.64 -7.07
CA PHE A 98 8.84 18.83 -7.28
C PHE A 98 8.34 20.21 -6.85
N VAL A 99 9.18 20.97 -6.11
CA VAL A 99 8.75 22.20 -5.43
C VAL A 99 7.52 21.93 -4.57
N TYR A 100 7.53 20.79 -3.89
CA TYR A 100 6.43 20.26 -3.09
C TYR A 100 6.98 19.45 -1.92
N ASN A 101 6.44 19.63 -0.72
CA ASN A 101 6.92 18.87 0.44
C ASN A 101 6.63 17.38 0.31
N ILE A 102 7.66 16.56 0.16
CA ILE A 102 7.56 15.10 0.10
C ILE A 102 7.99 14.53 1.45
N PRO A 103 7.03 13.94 2.21
CA PRO A 103 7.34 13.36 3.53
C PRO A 103 8.21 12.11 3.43
N LEU A 104 9.01 11.87 4.48
CA LEU A 104 9.89 10.69 4.61
C LEU A 104 9.16 9.36 4.41
N ARG A 105 7.94 9.26 4.92
CA ARG A 105 7.14 8.03 4.97
C ARG A 105 6.44 7.66 3.67
N TRP A 106 6.44 8.54 2.66
CA TRP A 106 5.76 8.29 1.39
C TRP A 106 6.48 7.23 0.57
N SER A 107 5.70 6.45 -0.20
CA SER A 107 6.24 5.36 -1.02
C SER A 107 7.30 5.84 -2.01
N ILE A 108 7.10 7.01 -2.61
CA ILE A 108 8.09 7.61 -3.54
C ILE A 108 9.42 7.95 -2.85
N SER A 109 9.41 8.33 -1.56
CA SER A 109 10.63 8.59 -0.79
C SER A 109 11.39 7.29 -0.54
N HIS A 110 10.69 6.20 -0.24
CA HIS A 110 11.30 4.87 -0.08
C HIS A 110 11.87 4.35 -1.40
N LEU A 111 11.13 4.49 -2.50
CA LEU A 111 11.60 4.09 -3.83
C LEU A 111 12.85 4.86 -4.22
N TYR A 112 12.84 6.19 -4.07
CA TYR A 112 13.99 6.98 -4.45
C TYR A 112 15.19 6.76 -3.53
N GLN A 113 14.97 6.49 -2.24
CA GLN A 113 16.05 6.10 -1.34
C GLN A 113 16.69 4.77 -1.78
N ALA A 114 15.89 3.76 -2.12
CA ALA A 114 16.40 2.50 -2.66
C ALA A 114 17.23 2.71 -3.95
N ILE A 115 16.84 3.66 -4.80
CA ILE A 115 17.60 4.05 -5.99
C ILE A 115 18.93 4.71 -5.61
N LEU A 116 18.94 5.62 -4.63
CA LEU A 116 20.16 6.28 -4.14
C LEU A 116 21.14 5.27 -3.53
N ASP A 117 20.62 4.31 -2.79
CA ASP A 117 21.39 3.24 -2.15
C ASP A 117 21.81 2.13 -3.13
N ASN A 118 21.39 2.22 -4.41
CA ASN A 118 21.63 1.24 -5.47
C ASN A 118 21.15 -0.18 -5.09
N GLU A 119 20.01 -0.29 -4.44
CA GLU A 119 19.43 -1.58 -4.07
C GLU A 119 19.05 -2.39 -5.33
N GLU A 120 19.50 -3.65 -5.40
CA GLU A 120 19.37 -4.51 -6.60
C GLU A 120 17.92 -4.80 -7.00
N HIS A 121 17.00 -4.88 -6.03
CA HIS A 121 15.59 -5.17 -6.28
C HIS A 121 14.88 -4.13 -7.14
N VAL A 122 15.40 -2.88 -7.19
CA VAL A 122 14.73 -1.76 -7.87
C VAL A 122 14.53 -2.05 -9.36
N SER A 123 15.49 -2.74 -10.00
CA SER A 123 15.38 -3.11 -11.42
C SER A 123 14.27 -4.13 -11.71
N ASN A 124 13.83 -4.88 -10.71
CA ASN A 124 12.87 -5.96 -10.83
C ASN A 124 11.44 -5.57 -10.39
N ILE A 125 11.22 -4.30 -10.03
CA ILE A 125 9.89 -3.84 -9.60
C ILE A 125 8.94 -3.87 -10.80
N ASP A 126 7.80 -4.57 -10.61
CA ASP A 126 6.66 -4.58 -11.52
C ASP A 126 5.44 -3.90 -10.88
N TYR A 127 5.34 -3.95 -9.55
CA TYR A 127 4.25 -3.32 -8.82
C TYR A 127 4.71 -2.77 -7.48
N LEU A 128 4.30 -1.54 -7.18
CA LEU A 128 4.56 -0.84 -5.93
C LEU A 128 3.24 -0.44 -5.28
N THR A 129 3.06 -0.77 -4.00
CA THR A 129 1.82 -0.42 -3.30
C THR A 129 2.03 -0.15 -1.82
N THR A 130 0.95 0.21 -1.13
CA THR A 130 0.85 0.34 0.32
C THR A 130 0.26 -0.92 0.95
N LEU A 131 0.25 -1.03 2.27
CA LEU A 131 -0.40 -2.14 2.96
C LEU A 131 -1.90 -2.22 2.63
N ALA A 132 -2.59 -1.08 2.56
CA ALA A 132 -4.01 -1.04 2.18
C ALA A 132 -4.23 -1.58 0.77
N GLY A 133 -3.40 -1.15 -0.19
CA GLY A 133 -3.45 -1.63 -1.56
C GLY A 133 -3.08 -3.11 -1.70
N PHE A 134 -2.11 -3.58 -0.92
CA PHE A 134 -1.74 -5.00 -0.89
C PHE A 134 -2.90 -5.87 -0.42
N ILE A 135 -3.52 -5.55 0.73
CA ILE A 135 -4.66 -6.33 1.23
C ILE A 135 -5.81 -6.31 0.23
N HIS A 136 -6.14 -5.12 -0.30
CA HIS A 136 -7.19 -4.97 -1.32
C HIS A 136 -6.92 -5.85 -2.55
N TRP A 137 -5.72 -5.77 -3.11
CA TRP A 137 -5.32 -6.57 -4.27
C TRP A 137 -5.46 -8.07 -3.99
N GLN A 138 -4.97 -8.54 -2.85
CA GLN A 138 -5.01 -9.95 -2.50
C GLN A 138 -6.43 -10.49 -2.34
N ILE A 139 -7.37 -9.69 -1.81
CA ILE A 139 -8.76 -10.14 -1.62
C ILE A 139 -9.65 -9.97 -2.86
N THR A 140 -9.23 -9.14 -3.83
CA THR A 140 -10.04 -8.82 -5.02
C THR A 140 -9.38 -9.16 -6.35
N GLY A 141 -8.08 -9.43 -6.37
CA GLY A 141 -7.28 -9.54 -7.59
C GLY A 141 -7.06 -8.21 -8.32
N GLN A 142 -7.54 -7.07 -7.78
CA GLN A 142 -7.46 -5.76 -8.45
C GLN A 142 -6.33 -4.90 -7.89
N LYS A 143 -5.34 -4.55 -8.73
CA LYS A 143 -4.22 -3.65 -8.40
C LYS A 143 -4.64 -2.18 -8.47
N VAL A 144 -5.58 -1.81 -7.61
CA VAL A 144 -6.15 -0.45 -7.53
C VAL A 144 -5.96 0.13 -6.14
N LEU A 145 -6.03 1.44 -6.02
CA LEU A 145 -5.88 2.15 -4.74
C LEU A 145 -6.82 3.34 -4.69
N GLY A 146 -7.51 3.52 -3.58
CA GLY A 146 -8.33 4.71 -3.35
C GLY A 146 -7.49 5.98 -3.38
N ILE A 147 -8.04 7.07 -3.92
CA ILE A 147 -7.34 8.35 -4.07
C ILE A 147 -6.72 8.86 -2.75
N GLY A 148 -7.37 8.58 -1.61
CA GLY A 148 -6.84 8.93 -0.29
C GLY A 148 -5.52 8.22 0.00
N ASP A 149 -5.45 6.90 -0.18
CA ASP A 149 -4.24 6.12 0.02
C ASP A 149 -3.17 6.44 -1.05
N ALA A 150 -3.59 6.61 -2.31
CA ALA A 150 -2.70 6.98 -3.41
C ALA A 150 -1.95 8.29 -3.13
N SER A 151 -2.60 9.25 -2.45
CA SER A 151 -1.97 10.51 -2.04
C SER A 151 -0.82 10.33 -1.04
N GLY A 152 -0.73 9.18 -0.38
CA GLY A 152 0.40 8.80 0.47
C GLY A 152 1.57 8.15 -0.27
N MET A 153 1.39 7.85 -1.54
CA MET A 153 2.46 7.31 -2.39
C MET A 153 3.16 8.42 -3.19
N LEU A 154 2.37 9.27 -3.86
CA LEU A 154 2.82 10.37 -4.71
C LEU A 154 1.75 11.47 -4.71
N PRO A 155 2.10 12.76 -4.94
CA PRO A 155 1.12 13.83 -5.01
C PRO A 155 0.04 13.58 -6.07
N ILE A 156 -1.20 13.88 -5.67
CA ILE A 156 -2.39 13.79 -6.53
C ILE A 156 -2.67 15.16 -7.15
N ASP A 157 -2.95 15.18 -8.44
CA ASP A 157 -3.52 16.34 -9.12
C ASP A 157 -5.04 16.35 -8.89
N PRO A 158 -5.59 17.35 -8.20
CA PRO A 158 -7.02 17.43 -7.91
C PRO A 158 -7.90 17.60 -9.16
N ALA A 159 -7.36 18.13 -10.26
CA ALA A 159 -8.11 18.30 -11.50
C ALA A 159 -8.35 16.97 -12.21
N THR A 160 -7.33 16.11 -12.25
CA THR A 160 -7.42 14.80 -12.89
C THR A 160 -7.85 13.70 -11.92
N LYS A 161 -7.79 13.95 -10.61
CA LYS A 161 -8.01 12.95 -9.53
C LYS A 161 -7.08 11.74 -9.64
N ASN A 162 -5.89 11.96 -10.15
CA ASN A 162 -4.86 10.95 -10.37
C ASN A 162 -3.50 11.49 -9.93
N TYR A 163 -2.48 10.66 -9.95
CA TYR A 163 -1.10 11.09 -9.71
C TYR A 163 -0.71 12.27 -10.61
N SER A 164 0.07 13.22 -10.07
CA SER A 164 0.56 14.36 -10.84
C SER A 164 1.43 13.91 -12.01
N ALA A 165 0.94 14.06 -13.22
CA ALA A 165 1.68 13.70 -14.44
C ALA A 165 2.98 14.50 -14.58
N GLU A 166 3.00 15.76 -14.13
CA GLU A 166 4.20 16.61 -14.11
C GLU A 166 5.29 16.01 -13.21
N MET A 167 4.90 15.59 -11.99
CA MET A 167 5.86 15.03 -11.03
C MET A 167 6.35 13.65 -11.47
N ILE A 168 5.49 12.83 -12.06
CA ILE A 168 5.89 11.57 -12.69
C ILE A 168 6.94 11.83 -13.78
N ALA A 169 6.69 12.75 -14.69
CA ALA A 169 7.63 13.06 -15.76
C ALA A 169 8.98 13.58 -15.22
N LYS A 170 8.96 14.40 -14.16
CA LYS A 170 10.17 14.87 -13.48
C LYS A 170 10.94 13.70 -12.84
N PHE A 171 10.24 12.79 -12.17
CA PHE A 171 10.84 11.61 -11.55
C PHE A 171 11.45 10.67 -12.60
N ASP A 172 10.70 10.33 -13.65
CA ASP A 172 11.18 9.47 -14.73
C ASP A 172 12.43 10.05 -15.40
N LYS A 173 12.46 11.37 -15.60
CA LYS A 173 13.66 12.06 -16.12
C LYS A 173 14.85 11.98 -15.14
N LEU A 174 14.60 12.12 -13.84
CA LEU A 174 15.63 12.03 -12.80
C LEU A 174 16.30 10.65 -12.80
N VAL A 175 15.50 9.58 -12.92
CA VAL A 175 16.00 8.19 -12.84
C VAL A 175 16.40 7.59 -14.18
N ALA A 176 16.12 8.26 -15.31
CA ALA A 176 16.44 7.78 -16.66
C ALA A 176 17.90 7.30 -16.85
N PRO A 177 18.94 7.97 -16.25
CA PRO A 177 20.33 7.51 -16.37
C PRO A 177 20.60 6.14 -15.75
N LYS A 178 19.72 5.65 -14.87
CA LYS A 178 19.82 4.32 -14.24
C LYS A 178 19.40 3.17 -15.18
N GLY A 179 18.63 3.46 -16.23
CA GLY A 179 18.23 2.49 -17.24
C GLY A 179 17.24 1.42 -16.76
N TYR A 180 16.40 1.74 -15.77
CA TYR A 180 15.37 0.80 -15.31
C TYR A 180 14.40 0.42 -16.42
N PRO A 181 13.87 -0.84 -16.44
CA PRO A 181 12.97 -1.30 -17.51
C PRO A 181 11.54 -0.78 -17.36
N TRP A 182 11.24 -0.06 -16.30
CA TRP A 182 9.94 0.50 -15.97
C TRP A 182 9.95 2.04 -15.93
N LYS A 183 8.78 2.62 -16.08
CA LYS A 183 8.48 4.01 -15.73
C LYS A 183 7.61 4.02 -14.48
N LEU A 184 7.55 5.15 -13.78
CA LEU A 184 6.80 5.24 -12.54
C LEU A 184 5.33 4.87 -12.72
N THR A 185 4.71 5.26 -13.86
CA THR A 185 3.33 4.89 -14.20
C THR A 185 3.09 3.39 -14.34
N ASP A 186 4.12 2.63 -14.70
CA ASP A 186 3.97 1.20 -14.97
C ASP A 186 3.86 0.39 -13.68
N ILE A 187 4.48 0.89 -12.61
CA ILE A 187 4.59 0.21 -11.32
C ILE A 187 3.61 0.72 -10.25
N LEU A 188 2.95 1.87 -10.46
CA LEU A 188 1.99 2.42 -9.51
C LEU A 188 0.60 1.80 -9.68
N PRO A 189 -0.18 1.65 -8.58
CA PRO A 189 -1.58 1.20 -8.66
C PRO A 189 -2.44 2.22 -9.41
N LYS A 190 -3.47 1.72 -10.08
CA LYS A 190 -4.51 2.58 -10.66
C LYS A 190 -5.26 3.30 -9.53
N VAL A 191 -5.42 4.62 -9.64
CA VAL A 191 -6.17 5.42 -8.67
C VAL A 191 -7.67 5.35 -8.96
N LEU A 192 -8.46 5.11 -7.92
CA LEU A 192 -9.92 5.16 -7.98
C LEU A 192 -10.45 6.28 -7.06
N PRO A 193 -11.29 7.19 -7.58
CA PRO A 193 -12.07 8.11 -6.75
C PRO A 193 -13.03 7.35 -5.82
N ALA A 194 -13.44 8.01 -4.73
CA ALA A 194 -14.43 7.44 -3.82
C ALA A 194 -15.76 7.17 -4.54
N GLY A 195 -16.36 5.99 -4.27
CA GLY A 195 -17.61 5.53 -4.87
C GLY A 195 -17.44 4.72 -6.15
N GLU A 196 -16.22 4.61 -6.69
CA GLU A 196 -15.93 3.73 -7.81
C GLU A 196 -15.88 2.26 -7.38
N ASN A 197 -16.26 1.35 -8.30
CA ASN A 197 -16.17 -0.08 -8.04
C ASN A 197 -14.71 -0.53 -8.03
N ALA A 198 -14.25 -1.04 -6.90
CA ALA A 198 -12.88 -1.53 -6.71
C ALA A 198 -12.75 -3.06 -6.83
N GLY A 199 -13.81 -3.75 -7.24
CA GLY A 199 -13.83 -5.20 -7.45
C GLY A 199 -14.73 -5.95 -6.47
N PHE A 200 -14.63 -7.26 -6.51
CA PHE A 200 -15.35 -8.20 -5.66
C PHE A 200 -14.34 -9.16 -5.01
N LEU A 201 -14.73 -9.83 -3.94
CA LEU A 201 -13.91 -10.91 -3.39
C LEU A 201 -13.60 -11.95 -4.48
N THR A 202 -12.40 -12.49 -4.43
CA THR A 202 -12.05 -13.64 -5.28
C THR A 202 -12.86 -14.87 -4.87
N PRO A 203 -13.08 -15.85 -5.77
CA PRO A 203 -13.83 -17.06 -5.44
C PRO A 203 -13.26 -17.85 -4.26
N GLU A 204 -11.94 -17.76 -4.03
CA GLU A 204 -11.26 -18.45 -2.93
C GLU A 204 -11.57 -17.83 -1.56
N LEU A 205 -12.06 -16.59 -1.54
CA LEU A 205 -12.38 -15.84 -0.33
C LEU A 205 -13.88 -15.55 -0.17
N SER A 206 -14.69 -15.98 -1.13
CA SER A 206 -16.14 -15.77 -1.13
C SER A 206 -16.92 -16.92 -0.47
#